data_37880b4c26a5d4b03ba45cffc18a2b97
#
_entry.id   37880b4c26a5d4b03ba45cffc18a2b97
#
_cell.length_a   1.000
_cell.length_b   1.000
_cell.length_c   1.000
_cell.angle_alpha   90.00
_cell.angle_beta   90.00
_cell.angle_gamma   90.00
#
_symmetry.space_group_name_H-M   'P 1'
#
loop_
_entity.id
_entity.type
_entity.pdbx_description
1 polymer ?
#
loop_
_entity_poly.entity_id
_entity_poly.type
_entity_poly.pdbx_seq_one_letter_code
_entity_poly.pdbx_strand_id
1 'polypeptide(L)'
;MPADSSAPSAATSEGIEVREVAVDVVLPLRHAILRAGRARESAHARQDGDPATRHFAAYAGSRVVGVVSQFPENTELAPARRAERLRGMAVDPEWQGRGVGHALMRAVADLAQARGAEVLWANGRDTALGFYTSVGFRVAGDGFVDGEMHLGHHVVIAGIDELRI
;
A
#
# COMPACT_ATOMS: atom_id res chain seq x y z
N MET A 1 16.70 17.00 29.53
CA MET A 1 16.14 15.83 28.87
C MET A 1 15.16 16.30 27.84
N PRO A 2 15.47 16.25 26.57
CA PRO A 2 14.46 16.52 25.59
C PRO A 2 13.43 15.39 25.65
N ALA A 3 12.21 15.76 25.94
CA ALA A 3 11.12 14.83 25.75
C ALA A 3 11.09 14.49 24.27
N ASP A 4 11.28 13.22 23.96
CA ASP A 4 11.02 12.72 22.65
C ASP A 4 9.52 12.85 22.42
N SER A 5 9.15 13.91 21.71
CA SER A 5 7.76 14.19 21.38
C SER A 5 7.39 13.62 20.03
N SER A 6 8.00 12.53 19.61
CA SER A 6 7.46 11.77 18.53
C SER A 6 6.21 11.06 19.03
N ALA A 7 5.10 11.79 19.00
CA ALA A 7 3.81 11.17 19.20
C ALA A 7 3.68 10.00 18.22
N PRO A 8 3.39 8.79 18.68
CA PRO A 8 3.16 7.69 17.78
C PRO A 8 1.98 8.07 16.88
N SER A 9 2.23 8.09 15.59
CA SER A 9 1.20 8.22 14.60
C SER A 9 0.15 7.14 14.88
N ALA A 10 -1.00 7.59 15.36
CA ALA A 10 -2.20 6.80 15.57
C ALA A 10 -1.97 5.36 16.04
N ALA A 11 -2.00 5.22 17.31
CA ALA A 11 -1.82 4.06 18.14
C ALA A 11 -2.82 2.91 17.94
N THR A 12 -3.00 2.39 16.74
CA THR A 12 -3.87 1.22 16.54
C THR A 12 -3.10 -0.08 16.38
N SER A 13 -1.79 -0.01 16.27
CA SER A 13 -0.90 -1.17 16.26
C SER A 13 0.26 -0.88 17.18
N GLU A 14 0.19 -1.39 18.39
CA GLU A 14 1.26 -1.26 19.36
C GLU A 14 2.61 -1.61 18.72
N GLY A 15 3.54 -0.67 18.75
CA GLY A 15 4.89 -0.88 18.29
C GLY A 15 5.12 -0.81 16.77
N ILE A 16 4.12 -0.42 15.98
CA ILE A 16 4.29 -0.23 14.53
C ILE A 16 4.46 1.24 14.21
N GLU A 17 5.53 1.56 13.50
CA GLU A 17 5.80 2.91 13.00
C GLU A 17 5.92 2.88 11.47
N VAL A 18 5.19 3.73 10.76
CA VAL A 18 5.28 3.84 9.31
C VAL A 18 6.16 5.04 8.95
N ARG A 19 7.10 4.80 8.05
CA ARG A 19 8.01 5.83 7.53
C ARG A 19 8.00 5.85 6.03
N GLU A 20 8.14 7.04 5.45
CA GLU A 20 8.48 7.17 4.05
C GLU A 20 9.96 6.78 3.87
N VAL A 21 10.23 5.94 2.88
CA VAL A 21 11.55 5.35 2.67
C VAL A 21 11.94 5.36 1.19
N ALA A 22 13.22 5.12 0.92
CA ALA A 22 13.70 4.90 -0.44
C ALA A 22 13.22 3.54 -0.97
N VAL A 23 13.21 3.36 -2.28
CA VAL A 23 12.70 2.14 -2.92
C VAL A 23 13.43 0.87 -2.48
N ASP A 24 14.73 0.96 -2.25
CA ASP A 24 15.55 -0.18 -1.81
C ASP A 24 15.09 -0.79 -0.48
N VAL A 25 14.43 0.00 0.37
CA VAL A 25 13.88 -0.50 1.64
C VAL A 25 12.66 -1.38 1.43
N VAL A 26 11.84 -1.09 0.43
CA VAL A 26 10.59 -1.86 0.20
C VAL A 26 10.80 -3.12 -0.64
N LEU A 27 11.86 -3.18 -1.43
CA LEU A 27 12.07 -4.27 -2.39
C LEU A 27 12.22 -5.65 -1.75
N PRO A 28 12.96 -5.85 -0.66
CA PRO A 28 13.11 -7.18 -0.08
C PRO A 28 11.79 -7.83 0.33
N LEU A 29 10.94 -7.13 1.05
CA LEU A 29 9.65 -7.68 1.47
C LEU A 29 8.68 -7.81 0.30
N ARG A 30 8.65 -6.83 -0.59
CA ARG A 30 7.86 -6.90 -1.82
C ARG A 30 8.21 -8.16 -2.62
N HIS A 31 9.50 -8.44 -2.79
CA HIS A 31 9.94 -9.65 -3.47
C HIS A 31 9.52 -10.92 -2.73
N ALA A 32 9.80 -11.00 -1.44
CA ALA A 32 9.52 -12.19 -0.64
C ALA A 32 8.04 -12.57 -0.62
N ILE A 33 7.15 -11.59 -0.60
CA ILE A 33 5.70 -11.82 -0.50
C ILE A 33 5.02 -11.88 -1.86
N LEU A 34 5.39 -10.98 -2.78
CA LEU A 34 4.66 -10.83 -4.03
C LEU A 34 5.33 -11.49 -5.23
N ARG A 35 6.61 -11.80 -5.13
CA ARG A 35 7.41 -12.39 -6.22
C ARG A 35 8.24 -13.57 -5.74
N ALA A 36 7.76 -14.28 -4.73
CA ALA A 36 8.43 -15.48 -4.22
C ALA A 36 8.68 -16.48 -5.34
N GLY A 37 9.90 -17.01 -5.41
CA GLY A 37 10.30 -17.95 -6.47
C GLY A 37 10.68 -17.28 -7.80
N ARG A 38 10.58 -15.96 -7.92
CA ARG A 38 11.00 -15.21 -9.09
C ARG A 38 12.33 -14.51 -8.82
N ALA A 39 13.01 -14.06 -9.88
CA ALA A 39 14.24 -13.29 -9.73
C ALA A 39 13.98 -12.00 -8.93
N ARG A 40 14.99 -11.52 -8.21
CA ARG A 40 14.87 -10.30 -7.40
C ARG A 40 14.41 -9.10 -8.22
N GLU A 41 14.87 -8.99 -9.44
CA GLU A 41 14.55 -7.91 -10.38
C GLU A 41 13.05 -7.86 -10.68
N SER A 42 12.33 -8.98 -10.57
CA SER A 42 10.89 -9.03 -10.82
C SER A 42 10.08 -8.22 -9.80
N ALA A 43 10.65 -7.88 -8.64
CA ALA A 43 10.00 -7.04 -7.65
C ALA A 43 9.97 -5.55 -8.02
N HIS A 44 10.82 -5.12 -8.95
CA HIS A 44 10.86 -3.74 -9.41
C HIS A 44 9.62 -3.40 -10.24
N ALA A 45 9.08 -2.22 -10.01
CA ALA A 45 7.98 -1.67 -10.79
C ALA A 45 8.49 -0.49 -11.63
N ARG A 46 7.88 -0.31 -12.79
CA ARG A 46 8.24 0.80 -13.69
C ARG A 46 8.16 2.16 -12.99
N GLN A 47 7.17 2.33 -12.13
CA GLN A 47 6.91 3.57 -11.42
C GLN A 47 7.90 3.83 -10.27
N ASP A 48 8.71 2.86 -9.88
CA ASP A 48 9.61 3.01 -8.73
C ASP A 48 10.61 4.16 -8.90
N GLY A 49 11.03 4.44 -10.10
CA GLY A 49 11.95 5.55 -10.40
C GLY A 49 11.30 6.90 -10.66
N ASP A 50 9.97 6.97 -10.66
CA ASP A 50 9.26 8.23 -10.88
C ASP A 50 9.39 9.13 -9.63
N PRO A 51 9.76 10.42 -9.80
CA PRO A 51 9.88 11.34 -8.66
C PRO A 51 8.59 11.53 -7.85
N ALA A 52 7.42 11.30 -8.43
CA ALA A 52 6.15 11.40 -7.74
C ALA A 52 5.80 10.16 -6.94
N THR A 53 6.51 9.05 -7.13
CA THR A 53 6.27 7.82 -6.37
C THR A 53 6.84 7.94 -4.96
N ARG A 54 6.06 7.55 -3.98
CA ARG A 54 6.48 7.46 -2.59
C ARG A 54 6.37 6.03 -2.11
N HIS A 55 7.32 5.63 -1.30
CA HIS A 55 7.36 4.29 -0.71
C HIS A 55 7.24 4.41 0.81
N PHE A 56 6.46 3.53 1.41
CA PHE A 56 6.28 3.47 2.85
C PHE A 56 6.66 2.10 3.37
N ALA A 57 7.32 2.09 4.51
CA ALA A 57 7.62 0.88 5.25
C ALA A 57 7.08 0.98 6.68
N ALA A 58 6.45 -0.09 7.12
CA ALA A 58 6.03 -0.25 8.51
C ALA A 58 7.11 -1.00 9.26
N TYR A 59 7.53 -0.45 10.38
CA TYR A 59 8.59 -1.01 11.22
C TYR A 59 8.03 -1.54 12.52
N ALA A 60 8.47 -2.73 12.89
CA ALA A 60 8.39 -3.24 14.27
C ALA A 60 9.81 -3.19 14.82
N GLY A 61 10.10 -2.20 15.66
CA GLY A 61 11.49 -1.89 16.02
C GLY A 61 12.32 -1.52 14.81
N SER A 62 13.35 -2.27 14.51
CA SER A 62 14.21 -2.07 13.34
C SER A 62 13.82 -2.94 12.13
N ARG A 63 12.83 -3.81 12.29
CA ARG A 63 12.42 -4.76 11.25
C ARG A 63 11.30 -4.18 10.38
N VAL A 64 11.46 -4.27 9.07
CA VAL A 64 10.40 -3.93 8.12
C VAL A 64 9.39 -5.09 8.09
N VAL A 65 8.15 -4.81 8.43
CA VAL A 65 7.08 -5.81 8.51
C VAL A 65 5.94 -5.56 7.53
N GLY A 66 5.97 -4.45 6.83
CA GLY A 66 5.00 -4.13 5.78
C GLY A 66 5.53 -3.03 4.87
N VAL A 67 5.08 -3.04 3.63
CA VAL A 67 5.50 -2.05 2.62
C VAL A 67 4.35 -1.72 1.67
N VAL A 68 4.40 -0.54 1.08
CA VAL A 68 3.48 -0.13 0.00
C VAL A 68 4.13 1.01 -0.78
N SER A 69 3.79 1.09 -2.06
CA SER A 69 4.19 2.22 -2.91
C SER A 69 2.94 2.90 -3.46
N GLN A 70 3.06 4.20 -3.73
CA GLN A 70 1.95 5.06 -4.12
C GLN A 70 2.42 6.09 -5.11
N PHE A 71 1.61 6.34 -6.13
CA PHE A 71 1.90 7.34 -7.14
C PHE A 71 0.63 7.87 -7.79
N PRO A 72 0.67 9.10 -8.33
CA PRO A 72 -0.48 9.66 -9.07
C PRO A 72 -0.74 8.84 -10.34
N GLU A 73 -1.94 8.33 -10.48
CA GLU A 73 -2.42 7.71 -11.71
C GLU A 73 -3.95 7.75 -11.70
N ASN A 74 -4.52 8.44 -12.67
CA ASN A 74 -5.97 8.51 -12.81
C ASN A 74 -6.53 7.18 -13.34
N THR A 75 -7.82 6.97 -13.12
CA THR A 75 -8.52 5.77 -13.56
C THR A 75 -9.81 6.14 -14.28
N GLU A 76 -10.13 5.38 -15.32
CA GLU A 76 -11.40 5.55 -16.05
C GLU A 76 -12.62 5.22 -15.20
N LEU A 77 -12.43 4.50 -14.09
CA LEU A 77 -13.52 4.19 -13.16
C LEU A 77 -13.98 5.41 -12.36
N ALA A 78 -13.19 6.45 -12.34
CA ALA A 78 -13.53 7.74 -11.72
C ALA A 78 -13.02 8.86 -12.62
N PRO A 79 -13.62 9.05 -13.81
CA PRO A 79 -13.15 10.05 -14.77
C PRO A 79 -13.28 11.45 -14.19
N ALA A 80 -12.35 12.33 -14.55
CA ALA A 80 -12.28 13.71 -14.11
C ALA A 80 -12.02 13.89 -12.60
N ARG A 81 -11.69 12.83 -11.87
CA ARG A 81 -11.26 12.89 -10.48
C ARG A 81 -9.76 12.61 -10.39
N ARG A 82 -9.09 13.32 -9.49
CA ARG A 82 -7.68 13.05 -9.19
C ARG A 82 -7.58 11.76 -8.42
N ALA A 83 -6.79 10.83 -8.92
CA ALA A 83 -6.62 9.54 -8.30
C ALA A 83 -5.13 9.25 -8.04
N GLU A 84 -4.88 8.48 -7.00
CA GLU A 84 -3.59 7.87 -6.74
C GLU A 84 -3.74 6.35 -6.69
N ARG A 85 -2.71 5.67 -7.15
CA ARG A 85 -2.66 4.22 -7.21
C ARG A 85 -1.72 3.67 -6.16
N LEU A 86 -2.14 2.59 -5.54
CA LEU A 86 -1.30 1.78 -4.66
C LEU A 86 -0.72 0.61 -5.43
N ARG A 87 0.50 0.25 -5.11
CA ARG A 87 1.15 -0.91 -5.68
C ARG A 87 2.12 -1.54 -4.68
N GLY A 88 2.36 -2.83 -4.84
CA GLY A 88 3.37 -3.53 -4.08
C GLY A 88 3.09 -3.58 -2.58
N MET A 89 1.82 -3.58 -2.18
CA MET A 89 1.46 -3.71 -0.77
C MET A 89 1.71 -5.14 -0.32
N ALA A 90 2.52 -5.29 0.70
CA ALA A 90 2.87 -6.57 1.26
C ALA A 90 3.06 -6.45 2.77
N VAL A 91 2.54 -7.42 3.51
CA VAL A 91 2.71 -7.52 4.95
C VAL A 91 3.33 -8.86 5.28
N ASP A 92 4.35 -8.87 6.14
CA ASP A 92 4.98 -10.10 6.63
C ASP A 92 3.89 -11.02 7.20
N PRO A 93 3.83 -12.30 6.80
CA PRO A 93 2.79 -13.22 7.27
C PRO A 93 2.69 -13.32 8.79
N GLU A 94 3.80 -13.21 9.51
CA GLU A 94 3.81 -13.23 10.98
C GLU A 94 3.18 -11.97 11.59
N TRP A 95 3.02 -10.91 10.79
CA TRP A 95 2.48 -9.63 11.23
C TRP A 95 1.09 -9.33 10.67
N GLN A 96 0.52 -10.24 9.92
CA GLN A 96 -0.86 -10.10 9.45
C GLN A 96 -1.85 -10.17 10.63
N GLY A 97 -2.93 -9.41 10.52
CA GLY A 97 -3.92 -9.31 11.59
C GLY A 97 -3.48 -8.47 12.79
N ARG A 98 -2.39 -7.75 12.68
CA ARG A 98 -1.84 -6.89 13.76
C ARG A 98 -1.92 -5.40 13.45
N GLY A 99 -2.70 -4.99 12.45
CA GLY A 99 -2.90 -3.58 12.11
C GLY A 99 -1.83 -2.97 11.22
N VAL A 100 -0.88 -3.74 10.70
CA VAL A 100 0.18 -3.22 9.80
C VAL A 100 -0.42 -2.65 8.52
N GLY A 101 -1.34 -3.37 7.89
CA GLY A 101 -2.00 -2.91 6.68
C GLY A 101 -2.80 -1.62 6.92
N HIS A 102 -3.49 -1.49 8.03
CA HIS A 102 -4.21 -0.27 8.40
C HIS A 102 -3.25 0.90 8.60
N ALA A 103 -2.12 0.69 9.25
CA ALA A 103 -1.13 1.74 9.47
C ALA A 103 -0.54 2.23 8.14
N LEU A 104 -0.23 1.32 7.22
CA LEU A 104 0.23 1.67 5.87
C LEU A 104 -0.85 2.43 5.10
N MET A 105 -2.09 1.98 5.16
CA MET A 105 -3.19 2.63 4.46
C MET A 105 -3.44 4.04 4.97
N ARG A 106 -3.25 4.28 6.26
CA ARG A 106 -3.35 5.62 6.84
C ARG A 106 -2.29 6.56 6.27
N ALA A 107 -1.04 6.12 6.17
CA ALA A 107 0.03 6.90 5.56
C ALA A 107 -0.28 7.22 4.09
N VAL A 108 -0.80 6.24 3.36
CA VAL A 108 -1.21 6.39 1.96
C VAL A 108 -2.34 7.43 1.84
N ALA A 109 -3.35 7.34 2.67
CA ALA A 109 -4.48 8.26 2.64
C ALA A 109 -4.05 9.69 2.98
N ASP A 110 -3.18 9.85 3.97
CA ASP A 110 -2.66 11.16 4.36
C ASP A 110 -1.88 11.82 3.22
N LEU A 111 -1.04 11.06 2.52
CA LEU A 111 -0.31 11.59 1.37
C LEU A 111 -1.25 11.94 0.22
N ALA A 112 -2.20 11.07 -0.10
CA ALA A 112 -3.18 11.30 -1.16
C ALA A 112 -3.96 12.59 -0.89
N GLN A 113 -4.44 12.76 0.34
CA GLN A 113 -5.17 13.94 0.76
C GLN A 113 -4.29 15.20 0.67
N ALA A 114 -3.05 15.13 1.11
CA ALA A 114 -2.11 16.24 1.01
C ALA A 114 -1.83 16.65 -0.44
N ARG A 115 -1.90 15.72 -1.37
CA ARG A 115 -1.73 15.97 -2.80
C ARG A 115 -3.02 16.39 -3.51
N GLY A 116 -4.13 16.47 -2.81
CA GLY A 116 -5.43 16.82 -3.38
C GLY A 116 -6.09 15.69 -4.18
N ALA A 117 -5.69 14.45 -3.96
CA ALA A 117 -6.37 13.30 -4.56
C ALA A 117 -7.74 13.10 -3.92
N GLU A 118 -8.68 12.65 -4.73
CA GLU A 118 -10.05 12.37 -4.31
C GLU A 118 -10.33 10.88 -4.24
N VAL A 119 -9.52 10.09 -4.93
CA VAL A 119 -9.73 8.65 -5.13
C VAL A 119 -8.42 7.90 -4.95
N LEU A 120 -8.49 6.75 -4.29
CA LEU A 120 -7.43 5.74 -4.25
C LEU A 120 -7.89 4.50 -4.99
N TRP A 121 -6.99 3.84 -5.71
CA TRP A 121 -7.28 2.58 -6.37
C TRP A 121 -6.04 1.68 -6.43
N ALA A 122 -6.28 0.41 -6.65
CA ALA A 122 -5.23 -0.59 -6.79
C ALA A 122 -5.73 -1.78 -7.60
N ASN A 123 -4.79 -2.53 -8.17
CA ASN A 123 -5.06 -3.88 -8.63
C ASN A 123 -4.79 -4.82 -7.45
N GLY A 124 -5.85 -5.20 -6.74
CA GLY A 124 -5.73 -6.04 -5.57
C GLY A 124 -5.77 -7.52 -5.92
N ARG A 125 -4.86 -8.30 -5.33
CA ARG A 125 -4.95 -9.76 -5.42
C ARG A 125 -6.23 -10.24 -4.76
N ASP A 126 -6.85 -11.27 -5.30
CA ASP A 126 -8.10 -11.80 -4.77
C ASP A 126 -7.96 -12.22 -3.30
N THR A 127 -6.79 -12.67 -2.88
CA THR A 127 -6.49 -13.01 -1.49
C THR A 127 -6.45 -11.78 -0.56
N ALA A 128 -6.36 -10.58 -1.10
CA ALA A 128 -6.31 -9.33 -0.34
C ALA A 128 -7.62 -8.54 -0.38
N LEU A 129 -8.63 -9.00 -1.10
CA LEU A 129 -9.90 -8.27 -1.24
C LEU A 129 -10.59 -8.04 0.10
N GLY A 130 -10.51 -9.01 1.01
CA GLY A 130 -11.08 -8.86 2.35
C GLY A 130 -10.48 -7.69 3.12
N PHE A 131 -9.17 -7.51 3.01
CA PHE A 131 -8.50 -6.35 3.60
C PHE A 131 -8.99 -5.05 2.97
N TYR A 132 -8.95 -4.95 1.65
CA TYR A 132 -9.36 -3.72 0.96
C TYR A 132 -10.81 -3.34 1.27
N THR A 133 -11.73 -4.30 1.25
CA THR A 133 -13.13 -4.02 1.59
C THR A 133 -13.30 -3.59 3.05
N SER A 134 -12.52 -4.16 3.95
CA SER A 134 -12.56 -3.80 5.38
C SER A 134 -12.15 -2.34 5.63
N VAL A 135 -11.27 -1.78 4.80
CA VAL A 135 -10.81 -0.39 4.94
C VAL A 135 -11.59 0.59 4.05
N GLY A 136 -12.64 0.14 3.38
CA GLY A 136 -13.57 1.02 2.68
C GLY A 136 -13.48 1.01 1.14
N PHE A 137 -12.62 0.17 0.56
CA PHE A 137 -12.60 0.00 -0.89
C PHE A 137 -13.76 -0.87 -1.35
N ARG A 138 -14.24 -0.61 -2.56
CA ARG A 138 -15.16 -1.50 -3.28
C ARG A 138 -14.43 -2.19 -4.42
N VAL A 139 -14.85 -3.39 -4.73
CA VAL A 139 -14.37 -4.13 -5.90
C VAL A 139 -15.07 -3.58 -7.13
N ALA A 140 -14.33 -3.29 -8.20
CA ALA A 140 -14.86 -2.72 -9.42
C ALA A 140 -14.49 -3.58 -10.63
N GLY A 141 -15.50 -3.90 -11.45
CA GLY A 141 -15.32 -4.64 -12.69
C GLY A 141 -15.06 -6.12 -12.49
N ASP A 142 -14.74 -6.77 -13.60
CA ASP A 142 -14.46 -8.20 -13.63
C ASP A 142 -13.03 -8.49 -13.14
N GLY A 143 -12.83 -9.72 -12.67
CA GLY A 143 -11.51 -10.19 -12.30
C GLY A 143 -10.61 -10.40 -13.52
N PHE A 144 -9.32 -10.33 -13.30
CA PHE A 144 -8.31 -10.58 -14.32
C PHE A 144 -7.15 -11.37 -13.71
N VAL A 145 -6.34 -11.98 -14.56
CA VAL A 145 -5.18 -12.76 -14.14
C VAL A 145 -3.92 -11.96 -14.46
N ASP A 146 -3.03 -11.85 -13.46
CA ASP A 146 -1.71 -11.27 -13.67
C ASP A 146 -0.87 -12.19 -14.57
N GLY A 147 -0.31 -11.61 -15.61
CA GLY A 147 0.44 -12.36 -16.61
C GLY A 147 1.69 -13.08 -16.10
N GLU A 148 2.40 -12.54 -15.09
CA GLU A 148 3.62 -13.14 -14.54
C GLU A 148 3.35 -14.20 -13.48
N MET A 149 2.48 -13.89 -12.54
CA MET A 149 2.23 -14.75 -11.38
C MET A 149 1.02 -15.66 -11.55
N HIS A 150 0.22 -15.44 -12.59
CA HIS A 150 -1.02 -16.19 -12.86
C HIS A 150 -2.01 -16.17 -11.69
N LEU A 151 -2.04 -15.06 -10.95
CA LEU A 151 -2.92 -14.89 -9.80
C LEU A 151 -4.12 -14.02 -10.18
N GLY A 152 -5.27 -14.34 -9.62
CA GLY A 152 -6.49 -13.55 -9.79
C GLY A 152 -6.38 -12.19 -9.08
N HIS A 153 -6.86 -11.16 -9.76
CA HIS A 153 -6.89 -9.79 -9.28
C HIS A 153 -8.23 -9.15 -9.59
N HIS A 154 -8.58 -8.16 -8.80
CA HIS A 154 -9.67 -7.22 -9.11
C HIS A 154 -9.18 -5.81 -8.84
N VAL A 155 -9.70 -4.86 -9.60
CA VAL A 155 -9.52 -3.45 -9.25
C VAL A 155 -10.32 -3.16 -7.99
N VAL A 156 -9.69 -2.49 -7.05
CA VAL A 156 -10.35 -1.95 -5.86
C VAL A 156 -10.21 -0.44 -5.86
N ILE A 157 -11.27 0.26 -5.48
CA ILE A 157 -11.35 1.72 -5.55
C ILE A 157 -12.13 2.27 -4.36
N ALA A 158 -11.69 3.42 -3.86
CA ALA A 158 -12.39 4.15 -2.81
C ALA A 158 -12.22 5.65 -2.97
N GLY A 159 -13.27 6.42 -2.68
CA GLY A 159 -13.09 7.83 -2.37
C GLY A 159 -12.30 7.98 -1.08
N ILE A 160 -11.46 9.00 -0.98
CA ILE A 160 -10.66 9.23 0.23
C ILE A 160 -11.56 9.40 1.47
N ASP A 161 -12.70 10.02 1.30
CA ASP A 161 -13.70 10.24 2.35
C ASP A 161 -14.49 8.97 2.73
N GLU A 162 -14.38 7.92 1.94
CA GLU A 162 -15.04 6.65 2.21
C GLU A 162 -14.16 5.66 3.01
N LEU A 163 -12.89 6.00 3.20
CA LEU A 163 -11.94 5.11 3.89
C LEU A 163 -12.28 4.97 5.38
N ARG A 164 -12.09 3.76 5.89
CA ARG A 164 -12.33 3.38 7.30
C ARG A 164 -11.03 2.92 7.94
N ILE A 165 -10.19 3.87 8.29
CA ILE A 165 -8.86 3.62 8.83
C ILE A 165 -8.59 4.45 10.08
#